data_50d5acbd1825cf30f17090a2a84e1cd4
#
_entry.id   50d5acbd1825cf30f17090a2a84e1cd4
#
_cell.length_a   1.000
_cell.length_b   1.000
_cell.length_c   1.000
_cell.angle_alpha   90.00
_cell.angle_beta   90.00
_cell.angle_gamma   90.00
#
_symmetry.space_group_name_H-M   'P 1'
#
loop_
_entity.id
_entity.type
_entity.pdbx_description
1 polymer ?
#
loop_
_entity_poly.entity_id
_entity_poly.type
_entity_poly.pdbx_seq_one_letter_code
_entity_poly.pdbx_strand_id
1 'polypeptide(L)'
;MTIRSRMRAAALLAAAFGAVFGATFAAASGAAPDAARAAAQTPARAPARTAAPTRPNIVVLVADDLGWGDLGSYGHPVFRTPNLDRMAAEGQRWTNFYVSSPVCSPSRGAMLTGRVETRTGLYGVVNTVQIEDDPYGFPDRETTVAGLLRDAGYATALFGKWHLGDAPRAYPTRHGFDSWWGTPMSNDAYFIGGVSTSELRRRYAAGESPLALFSLYYEQATASFRHPRSEYWNLPLIRSERIAKAGGAGYRDEVIERPIDQRQYNRRLTDQVVGFVGGKHDKPFLAWVGYEKPHLPHLPAPEFAGSSKGGPVGDAIAELDHSVGRVLDALRRSGNAKDTVVVFVSDNGPWILYEDMVGSAGILRDGKASTYEGGARVPALFWWPGTIRPAVVDGIGATYDFLPTLVALAGARLPDAAIDGVDLGPALRGRAPSARQVLPYYYKGRLQAWRDGDWKLNLYETSGRPGGPQRKLDKPTLYHLGRDPAEKYDQAAAEPAIAERLARAALAFETSIARAEPEFDRVNAAFAAFAPPVAGGAEPKRNSDGVEAK
;
A
#
# COMPACT_ATOMS: atom_id res chain seq x y z
N MET A 1 7.34 27.84 -51.30
CA MET A 1 8.63 27.15 -51.39
C MET A 1 8.42 25.73 -50.86
N THR A 2 8.48 24.78 -51.75
CA THR A 2 7.94 23.42 -51.68
C THR A 2 8.85 22.45 -50.93
N ILE A 3 8.22 21.49 -50.29
CA ILE A 3 8.72 20.36 -49.44
C ILE A 3 9.77 19.41 -50.12
N ARG A 4 10.40 19.75 -51.25
CA ARG A 4 11.32 18.90 -52.01
C ARG A 4 12.81 19.15 -51.80
N SER A 5 13.22 20.01 -50.87
CA SER A 5 14.67 20.35 -50.70
C SER A 5 15.33 19.84 -49.39
N ARG A 6 14.67 18.96 -48.61
CA ARG A 6 15.28 18.39 -47.37
C ARG A 6 15.54 16.89 -47.36
N MET A 7 15.49 16.21 -48.49
CA MET A 7 15.77 14.77 -48.60
C MET A 7 17.05 14.42 -49.36
N ARG A 8 18.10 15.26 -49.35
CA ARG A 8 19.39 14.93 -50.01
C ARG A 8 20.65 15.12 -49.14
N ALA A 9 20.53 15.12 -47.80
CA ALA A 9 21.68 15.28 -46.91
C ALA A 9 21.88 14.14 -45.88
N ALA A 10 21.37 12.93 -46.13
CA ALA A 10 21.52 11.80 -45.21
C ALA A 10 22.03 10.50 -45.89
N ALA A 11 22.86 10.61 -46.90
CA ALA A 11 23.42 9.44 -47.61
C ALA A 11 24.89 9.58 -47.94
N LEU A 12 25.74 9.99 -46.99
CA LEU A 12 27.21 10.01 -47.16
C LEU A 12 27.91 10.07 -45.78
N LEU A 13 27.78 9.02 -44.96
CA LEU A 13 28.67 8.77 -43.79
C LEU A 13 28.50 7.32 -43.30
N ALA A 14 28.73 6.35 -44.19
CA ALA A 14 28.82 4.94 -43.82
C ALA A 14 29.81 4.22 -44.73
N ALA A 15 31.09 4.61 -44.70
CA ALA A 15 32.17 3.86 -45.30
C ALA A 15 33.51 4.40 -44.77
N ALA A 16 33.92 4.00 -43.58
CA ALA A 16 35.32 3.99 -43.12
C ALA A 16 35.35 3.54 -41.64
N PHE A 17 35.45 2.26 -41.39
CA PHE A 17 36.16 1.67 -40.23
C PHE A 17 35.94 0.15 -40.29
N GLY A 18 36.71 -0.48 -41.16
CA GLY A 18 36.85 -1.93 -41.20
C GLY A 18 38.28 -2.25 -41.64
N ALA A 19 39.16 -2.51 -40.73
CA ALA A 19 40.31 -3.38 -40.87
C ALA A 19 41.24 -3.24 -39.64
N VAL A 20 41.82 -4.38 -39.30
CA VAL A 20 42.89 -4.62 -38.32
C VAL A 20 42.42 -5.11 -36.94
N PHE A 21 42.36 -6.43 -36.83
CA PHE A 21 43.16 -7.26 -35.94
C PHE A 21 42.73 -8.73 -36.07
N GLY A 22 43.42 -9.45 -36.98
CA GLY A 22 43.52 -10.90 -36.95
C GLY A 22 44.84 -11.25 -36.25
N ALA A 23 44.79 -12.03 -35.19
CA ALA A 23 45.99 -12.70 -34.67
C ALA A 23 45.61 -14.10 -34.19
N THR A 24 46.19 -15.03 -34.84
CA THR A 24 46.30 -16.48 -34.81
C THR A 24 46.52 -17.06 -33.42
N PHE A 25 45.71 -18.09 -33.07
CA PHE A 25 46.04 -19.05 -32.00
C PHE A 25 46.83 -20.22 -32.60
N ALA A 26 48.06 -20.41 -32.12
CA ALA A 26 48.84 -21.64 -32.33
C ALA A 26 48.79 -22.49 -31.06
N ALA A 27 48.38 -23.75 -31.23
CA ALA A 27 48.42 -24.77 -30.21
C ALA A 27 49.87 -25.26 -29.97
N ALA A 28 50.26 -25.40 -28.71
CA ALA A 28 51.44 -26.15 -28.32
C ALA A 28 51.07 -27.13 -27.21
N SER A 29 51.13 -28.42 -27.56
CA SER A 29 51.10 -29.57 -26.66
C SER A 29 52.51 -29.79 -26.09
N GLY A 30 52.62 -29.92 -24.77
CA GLY A 30 53.86 -30.29 -24.08
C GLY A 30 53.57 -31.08 -22.82
N ALA A 31 54.08 -32.29 -22.74
CA ALA A 31 53.90 -33.32 -21.74
C ALA A 31 54.55 -33.00 -20.39
N ALA A 32 54.02 -33.63 -19.35
CA ALA A 32 54.48 -33.61 -17.96
C ALA A 32 55.87 -34.26 -17.73
N PRO A 33 56.50 -34.02 -16.58
CA PRO A 33 56.73 -35.18 -15.71
C PRO A 33 56.37 -34.98 -14.22
N ASP A 34 56.06 -36.12 -13.62
CA ASP A 34 55.80 -36.36 -12.20
C ASP A 34 56.86 -35.80 -11.25
N ALA A 35 56.42 -35.17 -10.17
CA ALA A 35 57.19 -35.08 -8.93
C ALA A 35 56.23 -35.17 -7.75
N ALA A 36 56.15 -36.34 -7.16
CA ALA A 36 55.53 -36.64 -5.89
C ALA A 36 56.12 -35.74 -4.79
N ARG A 37 55.31 -34.89 -4.16
CA ARG A 37 55.68 -34.19 -2.94
C ARG A 37 54.58 -34.36 -1.90
N ALA A 38 54.95 -35.05 -0.83
CA ALA A 38 54.11 -35.32 0.33
C ALA A 38 53.52 -33.99 0.86
N ALA A 39 52.21 -33.86 0.80
CA ALA A 39 51.48 -32.78 1.45
C ALA A 39 51.10 -33.23 2.85
N ALA A 40 51.63 -32.52 3.84
CA ALA A 40 51.22 -32.63 5.24
C ALA A 40 49.69 -32.33 5.36
N GLN A 41 48.95 -33.24 5.91
CA GLN A 41 47.51 -33.09 6.21
C GLN A 41 47.34 -32.03 7.32
N THR A 42 46.94 -30.84 6.96
CA THR A 42 46.42 -29.84 7.89
C THR A 42 45.05 -30.38 8.40
N PRO A 43 44.78 -30.39 9.71
CA PRO A 43 43.50 -30.86 10.20
C PRO A 43 42.37 -30.01 9.66
N ALA A 44 41.37 -30.64 9.06
CA ALA A 44 40.18 -29.99 8.54
C ALA A 44 39.53 -29.16 9.65
N ARG A 45 39.52 -27.83 9.45
CA ARG A 45 38.78 -26.90 10.32
C ARG A 45 37.33 -27.29 10.27
N ALA A 46 36.76 -27.64 11.44
CA ALA A 46 35.35 -27.95 11.58
C ALA A 46 34.52 -26.84 10.92
N PRO A 47 33.45 -27.15 10.17
CA PRO A 47 32.60 -26.13 9.57
C PRO A 47 32.12 -25.20 10.69
N ALA A 48 32.39 -23.89 10.51
CA ALA A 48 31.87 -22.88 11.40
C ALA A 48 30.35 -23.09 11.50
N ARG A 49 29.83 -23.28 12.72
CA ARG A 49 28.39 -23.26 12.97
C ARG A 49 27.85 -22.03 12.28
N THR A 50 27.07 -22.20 11.23
CA THR A 50 26.30 -21.12 10.63
C THR A 50 25.49 -20.50 11.75
N ALA A 51 25.82 -19.26 12.11
CA ALA A 51 25.00 -18.51 13.06
C ALA A 51 23.56 -18.59 12.56
N ALA A 52 22.62 -18.88 13.48
CA ALA A 52 21.20 -18.85 13.14
C ALA A 52 20.93 -17.50 12.47
N PRO A 53 20.15 -17.46 11.38
CA PRO A 53 19.88 -16.21 10.67
C PRO A 53 19.38 -15.20 11.70
N THR A 54 20.08 -14.06 11.81
CA THR A 54 19.69 -13.00 12.72
C THR A 54 18.33 -12.50 12.26
N ARG A 55 17.33 -12.59 13.16
CA ARG A 55 15.96 -12.13 12.92
C ARG A 55 16.00 -10.60 12.87
N PRO A 56 15.69 -9.95 11.73
CA PRO A 56 15.83 -8.52 11.58
C PRO A 56 14.76 -7.77 12.38
N ASN A 57 15.08 -6.55 12.79
CA ASN A 57 14.05 -5.56 13.09
C ASN A 57 13.29 -5.21 11.82
N ILE A 58 12.04 -4.80 11.96
CA ILE A 58 11.15 -4.50 10.84
C ILE A 58 10.54 -3.11 11.07
N VAL A 59 10.66 -2.24 10.08
CA VAL A 59 10.00 -0.93 10.06
C VAL A 59 9.18 -0.83 8.78
N VAL A 60 7.86 -0.63 8.93
CA VAL A 60 6.93 -0.41 7.82
C VAL A 60 6.40 1.01 7.90
N LEU A 61 6.68 1.83 6.89
CA LEU A 61 6.30 3.22 6.77
C LEU A 61 5.22 3.34 5.69
N VAL A 62 3.99 3.63 6.08
CA VAL A 62 2.83 3.69 5.18
C VAL A 62 2.39 5.14 5.03
N ALA A 63 2.57 5.72 3.85
CA ALA A 63 2.00 7.01 3.48
C ALA A 63 0.51 6.85 3.15
N ASP A 64 -0.23 7.95 3.21
CA ASP A 64 -1.67 8.02 2.96
C ASP A 64 -1.95 8.86 1.72
N ASP A 65 -2.59 8.28 0.71
CA ASP A 65 -2.92 8.92 -0.57
C ASP A 65 -1.71 9.41 -1.39
N LEU A 66 -0.51 8.87 -1.17
CA LEU A 66 0.67 9.26 -1.95
C LEU A 66 0.64 8.60 -3.32
N GLY A 67 0.62 9.42 -4.37
CA GLY A 67 0.61 8.95 -5.75
C GLY A 67 1.91 8.30 -6.20
N TRP A 68 1.82 7.38 -7.17
CA TRP A 68 3.01 6.74 -7.77
C TRP A 68 4.01 7.77 -8.33
N GLY A 69 3.50 8.90 -8.83
CA GLY A 69 4.33 9.96 -9.41
C GLY A 69 4.84 11.01 -8.43
N ASP A 70 4.59 10.91 -7.12
CA ASP A 70 4.85 12.00 -6.16
C ASP A 70 6.28 12.09 -5.64
N LEU A 71 7.10 11.06 -5.82
CA LEU A 71 8.49 11.06 -5.36
C LEU A 71 9.46 11.52 -6.47
N GLY A 72 10.56 12.18 -6.09
CA GLY A 72 11.64 12.55 -7.01
C GLY A 72 12.23 11.32 -7.72
N SER A 73 12.44 10.22 -6.99
CA SER A 73 12.91 8.94 -7.55
C SER A 73 11.92 8.26 -8.50
N TYR A 74 10.64 8.68 -8.49
CA TYR A 74 9.60 8.26 -9.45
C TYR A 74 9.32 9.32 -10.54
N GLY A 75 10.11 10.42 -10.57
CA GLY A 75 10.10 11.38 -11.65
C GLY A 75 9.23 12.62 -11.44
N HIS A 76 8.80 12.93 -10.19
CA HIS A 76 8.04 14.16 -9.96
C HIS A 76 8.89 15.41 -10.28
N PRO A 77 8.40 16.33 -11.15
CA PRO A 77 9.22 17.44 -11.62
C PRO A 77 9.43 18.54 -10.57
N VAL A 78 8.54 18.68 -9.60
CA VAL A 78 8.50 19.80 -8.64
C VAL A 78 8.75 19.35 -7.20
N PHE A 79 8.10 18.27 -6.73
CA PHE A 79 8.25 17.81 -5.36
C PHE A 79 9.68 17.33 -5.09
N ARG A 80 10.17 17.60 -3.89
CA ARG A 80 11.52 17.25 -3.46
C ARG A 80 11.43 16.27 -2.31
N THR A 81 11.97 15.07 -2.51
CA THR A 81 11.93 13.97 -1.54
C THR A 81 13.33 13.38 -1.32
N PRO A 82 14.32 14.21 -0.89
CA PRO A 82 15.73 13.81 -0.88
C PRO A 82 16.02 12.62 0.03
N ASN A 83 15.25 12.41 1.10
CA ASN A 83 15.45 11.28 2.01
C ASN A 83 14.88 9.98 1.44
N LEU A 84 13.69 10.03 0.83
CA LEU A 84 13.09 8.89 0.11
C LEU A 84 13.88 8.58 -1.16
N ASP A 85 14.40 9.58 -1.88
CA ASP A 85 15.24 9.39 -3.04
C ASP A 85 16.58 8.70 -2.65
N ARG A 86 17.16 9.08 -1.51
CA ARG A 86 18.33 8.41 -0.93
C ARG A 86 18.00 6.97 -0.52
N MET A 87 16.83 6.72 0.11
CA MET A 87 16.38 5.37 0.44
C MET A 87 16.26 4.50 -0.83
N ALA A 88 15.71 5.07 -1.92
CA ALA A 88 15.60 4.41 -3.20
C ALA A 88 16.98 4.10 -3.82
N ALA A 89 17.93 5.03 -3.70
CA ALA A 89 19.29 4.87 -4.23
C ALA A 89 20.15 3.88 -3.43
N GLU A 90 19.92 3.77 -2.12
CA GLU A 90 20.63 2.84 -1.23
C GLU A 90 19.97 1.44 -1.16
N GLY A 91 18.72 1.30 -1.63
CA GLY A 91 17.91 0.10 -1.55
C GLY A 91 17.27 -0.31 -2.87
N GLN A 92 16.08 -0.88 -2.80
CA GLN A 92 15.29 -1.23 -3.98
C GLN A 92 14.12 -0.29 -4.18
N ARG A 93 13.95 0.19 -5.41
CA ARG A 93 12.78 0.91 -5.88
C ARG A 93 11.95 -0.01 -6.77
N TRP A 94 10.74 -0.37 -6.32
CA TRP A 94 9.83 -1.24 -7.06
C TRP A 94 8.89 -0.41 -7.93
N THR A 95 8.92 -0.61 -9.24
CA THR A 95 8.11 0.16 -10.18
C THR A 95 6.72 -0.42 -10.40
N ASN A 96 6.49 -1.70 -10.05
CA ASN A 96 5.24 -2.44 -10.18
C ASN A 96 4.77 -2.96 -8.81
N PHE A 97 4.47 -2.05 -7.87
CA PHE A 97 3.97 -2.40 -6.55
C PHE A 97 2.52 -1.95 -6.36
N TYR A 98 1.69 -2.80 -5.77
CA TYR A 98 0.24 -2.65 -5.81
C TYR A 98 -0.41 -2.77 -4.44
N VAL A 99 -1.59 -2.16 -4.31
CA VAL A 99 -2.51 -2.36 -3.20
C VAL A 99 -3.62 -3.34 -3.58
N SER A 100 -4.28 -3.96 -2.59
CA SER A 100 -5.40 -4.87 -2.85
C SER A 100 -6.68 -4.13 -3.24
N SER A 101 -6.84 -2.91 -2.73
CA SER A 101 -7.99 -2.04 -2.95
C SER A 101 -7.52 -0.59 -3.06
N PRO A 102 -8.09 0.23 -3.96
CA PRO A 102 -7.63 1.61 -4.17
C PRO A 102 -8.18 2.60 -3.15
N VAL A 103 -8.41 2.17 -1.90
CA VAL A 103 -8.87 3.01 -0.77
C VAL A 103 -8.29 2.51 0.54
N CYS A 104 -8.16 3.42 1.52
CA CYS A 104 -7.36 3.26 2.74
C CYS A 104 -7.68 1.99 3.56
N SER A 105 -8.88 1.87 4.14
CA SER A 105 -9.19 0.82 5.12
C SER A 105 -9.06 -0.60 4.55
N PRO A 106 -9.64 -0.95 3.38
CA PRO A 106 -9.45 -2.28 2.78
C PRO A 106 -7.98 -2.57 2.48
N SER A 107 -7.24 -1.59 1.94
CA SER A 107 -5.82 -1.72 1.66
C SER A 107 -5.01 -1.98 2.94
N ARG A 108 -5.22 -1.19 4.01
CA ARG A 108 -4.57 -1.36 5.31
C ARG A 108 -4.88 -2.71 5.95
N GLY A 109 -6.14 -3.16 5.85
CA GLY A 109 -6.54 -4.49 6.29
C GLY A 109 -5.80 -5.61 5.57
N ALA A 110 -5.68 -5.51 4.24
CA ALA A 110 -4.95 -6.49 3.44
C ALA A 110 -3.45 -6.51 3.73
N MET A 111 -2.81 -5.35 3.97
CA MET A 111 -1.40 -5.27 4.40
C MET A 111 -1.13 -6.06 5.68
N LEU A 112 -2.06 -5.99 6.64
CA LEU A 112 -1.92 -6.64 7.93
C LEU A 112 -2.22 -8.13 7.89
N THR A 113 -3.17 -8.57 7.05
CA THR A 113 -3.67 -9.94 7.03
C THR A 113 -3.08 -10.81 5.93
N GLY A 114 -2.42 -10.22 4.91
CA GLY A 114 -1.95 -10.94 3.73
C GLY A 114 -3.09 -11.46 2.83
N ARG A 115 -4.32 -10.93 2.99
CA ARG A 115 -5.55 -11.43 2.35
C ARG A 115 -6.32 -10.30 1.66
N VAL A 116 -6.91 -10.58 0.52
CA VAL A 116 -7.76 -9.60 -0.18
C VAL A 116 -9.03 -9.29 0.62
N GLU A 117 -9.58 -8.10 0.39
CA GLU A 117 -10.70 -7.55 1.15
C GLU A 117 -11.92 -8.48 1.26
N THR A 118 -12.21 -9.23 0.19
CA THR A 118 -13.37 -10.14 0.13
C THR A 118 -13.22 -11.38 1.02
N ARG A 119 -11.99 -11.79 1.37
CA ARG A 119 -11.77 -12.89 2.33
C ARG A 119 -11.93 -12.44 3.77
N THR A 120 -11.53 -11.21 4.05
CA THR A 120 -11.53 -10.69 5.43
C THR A 120 -12.86 -10.05 5.82
N GLY A 121 -13.64 -9.57 4.83
CA GLY A 121 -14.79 -8.72 5.05
C GLY A 121 -14.42 -7.25 5.26
N LEU A 122 -13.13 -6.89 5.25
CA LEU A 122 -12.66 -5.51 5.42
C LEU A 122 -12.93 -4.68 4.16
N TYR A 123 -14.19 -4.54 3.83
CA TYR A 123 -14.71 -3.73 2.73
C TYR A 123 -16.15 -3.32 3.02
N GLY A 124 -16.67 -2.37 2.24
CA GLY A 124 -18.08 -2.05 2.16
C GLY A 124 -18.49 -1.75 0.72
N VAL A 125 -19.73 -2.02 0.40
CA VAL A 125 -20.34 -1.66 -0.89
C VAL A 125 -20.75 -0.20 -0.87
N VAL A 126 -21.20 0.27 0.29
CA VAL A 126 -21.65 1.64 0.56
C VAL A 126 -20.52 2.44 1.21
N ASN A 127 -20.07 2.03 2.39
CA ASN A 127 -18.93 2.64 3.07
C ASN A 127 -17.64 2.04 2.51
N THR A 128 -16.98 2.77 1.62
CA THR A 128 -15.77 2.27 0.96
C THR A 128 -14.57 2.18 1.90
N VAL A 129 -14.61 2.89 3.02
CA VAL A 129 -13.64 2.89 4.10
C VAL A 129 -14.35 2.77 5.45
N GLN A 130 -13.61 2.42 6.48
CA GLN A 130 -14.08 2.48 7.86
C GLN A 130 -14.45 3.92 8.22
N ILE A 131 -15.58 4.10 8.89
CA ILE A 131 -16.10 5.40 9.29
C ILE A 131 -16.07 5.53 10.81
N GLU A 132 -16.06 6.77 11.31
CA GLU A 132 -16.08 7.07 12.75
C GLU A 132 -17.37 6.59 13.43
N ASP A 133 -17.27 6.36 14.73
CA ASP A 133 -18.36 5.89 15.62
C ASP A 133 -18.91 4.51 15.23
N ASP A 134 -18.08 3.67 14.59
CA ASP A 134 -18.44 2.29 14.27
C ASP A 134 -18.11 1.37 15.47
N PRO A 135 -19.10 0.69 16.07
CA PRO A 135 -18.88 -0.20 17.20
C PRO A 135 -18.13 -1.50 16.82
N TYR A 136 -17.96 -1.80 15.53
CA TYR A 136 -17.37 -3.06 15.06
C TYR A 136 -15.87 -2.95 14.78
N GLY A 137 -15.47 -2.34 13.67
CA GLY A 137 -14.07 -2.20 13.24
C GLY A 137 -13.42 -3.52 12.80
N PHE A 138 -12.11 -3.64 13.02
CA PHE A 138 -11.32 -4.81 12.60
C PHE A 138 -11.84 -6.11 13.24
N PRO A 139 -12.13 -7.16 12.47
CA PRO A 139 -12.73 -8.39 12.98
C PRO A 139 -11.74 -9.25 13.77
N ASP A 140 -12.19 -9.73 14.94
CA ASP A 140 -11.37 -10.54 15.88
C ASP A 140 -10.89 -11.88 15.27
N ARG A 141 -11.58 -12.38 14.22
CA ARG A 141 -11.22 -13.62 13.52
C ARG A 141 -9.98 -13.52 12.64
N GLU A 142 -9.54 -12.30 12.33
CA GLU A 142 -8.41 -12.10 11.42
C GLU A 142 -7.08 -12.09 12.17
N THR A 143 -6.13 -12.84 11.63
CA THR A 143 -4.75 -12.87 12.12
C THR A 143 -3.94 -11.80 11.41
N THR A 144 -3.19 -11.00 12.18
CA THR A 144 -2.33 -9.95 11.65
C THR A 144 -0.86 -10.35 11.65
N VAL A 145 -0.07 -9.73 10.77
CA VAL A 145 1.39 -9.85 10.80
C VAL A 145 1.98 -9.44 12.15
N ALA A 146 1.39 -8.44 12.82
CA ALA A 146 1.83 -8.02 14.15
C ALA A 146 1.60 -9.13 15.20
N GLY A 147 0.45 -9.81 15.14
CA GLY A 147 0.17 -10.95 16.04
C GLY A 147 1.17 -12.10 15.85
N LEU A 148 1.43 -12.49 14.60
CA LEU A 148 2.38 -13.55 14.28
C LEU A 148 3.82 -13.20 14.71
N LEU A 149 4.24 -11.96 14.51
CA LEU A 149 5.56 -11.50 14.92
C LEU A 149 5.68 -11.40 16.46
N ARG A 150 4.66 -10.89 17.15
CA ARG A 150 4.62 -10.88 18.62
C ARG A 150 4.76 -12.29 19.19
N ASP A 151 3.98 -13.24 18.67
CA ASP A 151 4.00 -14.64 19.09
C ASP A 151 5.36 -15.31 18.78
N ALA A 152 6.05 -14.82 17.75
CA ALA A 152 7.44 -15.15 17.46
C ALA A 152 8.45 -14.39 18.34
N GLY A 153 8.02 -13.58 19.30
CA GLY A 153 8.87 -12.90 20.30
C GLY A 153 9.39 -11.52 19.90
N TYR A 154 8.77 -10.86 18.91
CA TYR A 154 9.03 -9.46 18.61
C TYR A 154 8.35 -8.53 19.61
N ALA A 155 8.95 -7.37 19.85
CA ALA A 155 8.24 -6.21 20.39
C ALA A 155 7.49 -5.52 19.25
N THR A 156 6.19 -5.27 19.41
CA THR A 156 5.36 -4.78 18.30
C THR A 156 4.71 -3.44 18.65
N ALA A 157 4.96 -2.42 17.83
CA ALA A 157 4.40 -1.08 18.05
C ALA A 157 3.78 -0.52 16.76
N LEU A 158 2.60 0.11 16.89
CA LEU A 158 2.00 0.91 15.85
C LEU A 158 2.05 2.38 16.23
N PHE A 159 2.43 3.21 15.28
CA PHE A 159 2.46 4.66 15.40
C PHE A 159 1.60 5.28 14.30
N GLY A 160 0.73 6.23 14.66
CA GLY A 160 -0.06 6.96 13.68
C GLY A 160 -1.42 6.36 13.36
N LYS A 161 -1.85 6.56 12.14
CA LYS A 161 -3.17 6.20 11.61
C LYS A 161 -3.42 4.70 11.62
N TRP A 162 -4.54 4.31 12.23
CA TRP A 162 -5.06 2.94 12.19
C TRP A 162 -6.06 2.71 11.05
N HIS A 163 -7.15 3.44 11.05
CA HIS A 163 -8.25 3.45 10.08
C HIS A 163 -8.97 2.10 9.89
N LEU A 164 -9.02 1.29 10.95
CA LEU A 164 -9.69 -0.02 10.97
C LEU A 164 -10.60 -0.16 12.20
N GLY A 165 -11.13 0.97 12.70
CA GLY A 165 -12.10 1.05 13.79
C GLY A 165 -11.62 1.92 14.95
N ASP A 166 -12.56 2.69 15.51
CA ASP A 166 -12.33 3.65 16.59
C ASP A 166 -12.94 3.20 17.93
N ALA A 167 -13.67 2.09 17.95
CA ALA A 167 -14.09 1.46 19.19
C ALA A 167 -12.89 0.79 19.89
N PRO A 168 -12.78 0.83 21.26
CA PRO A 168 -11.64 0.26 21.98
C PRO A 168 -11.36 -1.21 21.65
N ARG A 169 -12.37 -2.01 21.32
CA ARG A 169 -12.20 -3.40 20.88
C ARG A 169 -11.43 -3.55 19.56
N ALA A 170 -11.52 -2.56 18.69
CA ALA A 170 -10.86 -2.55 17.39
C ALA A 170 -9.46 -1.92 17.40
N TYR A 171 -8.95 -1.43 18.55
CA TYR A 171 -7.63 -0.81 18.60
C TYR A 171 -6.50 -1.79 18.27
N PRO A 172 -5.39 -1.32 17.68
CA PRO A 172 -4.27 -2.16 17.25
C PRO A 172 -3.74 -3.11 18.31
N THR A 173 -3.81 -2.74 19.58
CA THR A 173 -3.32 -3.55 20.69
C THR A 173 -4.11 -4.84 20.90
N ARG A 174 -5.37 -4.91 20.41
CA ARG A 174 -6.18 -6.14 20.40
C ARG A 174 -5.80 -7.05 19.23
N HIS A 175 -5.16 -6.47 18.21
CA HIS A 175 -4.86 -7.12 16.94
C HIS A 175 -3.34 -7.33 16.71
N GLY A 176 -2.59 -7.58 17.79
CA GLY A 176 -1.21 -8.06 17.73
C GLY A 176 -0.14 -7.05 18.09
N PHE A 177 -0.46 -5.77 18.24
CA PHE A 177 0.50 -4.77 18.69
C PHE A 177 0.57 -4.72 20.23
N ASP A 178 1.77 -4.56 20.79
CA ASP A 178 1.97 -4.36 22.23
C ASP A 178 1.66 -2.91 22.63
N SER A 179 1.88 -1.96 21.71
CA SER A 179 1.60 -0.55 21.95
C SER A 179 1.11 0.16 20.69
N TRP A 180 0.31 1.19 20.91
CA TRP A 180 -0.15 2.10 19.88
C TRP A 180 -0.16 3.54 20.38
N TRP A 181 0.34 4.46 19.55
CA TRP A 181 0.25 5.90 19.74
C TRP A 181 -0.19 6.52 18.41
N GLY A 182 -1.41 7.07 18.30
CA GLY A 182 -1.90 7.57 17.03
C GLY A 182 -3.36 7.91 17.00
N THR A 183 -3.91 7.96 15.77
CA THR A 183 -5.28 8.32 15.47
C THR A 183 -6.07 7.09 15.01
N PRO A 184 -7.31 6.89 15.48
CA PRO A 184 -8.11 5.72 15.12
C PRO A 184 -8.63 5.77 13.69
N MET A 185 -8.81 6.99 13.15
CA MET A 185 -9.39 7.26 11.84
C MET A 185 -8.47 8.16 11.02
N SER A 186 -8.90 8.50 9.80
CA SER A 186 -8.25 9.47 8.91
C SER A 186 -8.30 10.88 9.52
N ASN A 187 -7.35 11.74 9.14
CA ASN A 187 -7.23 13.11 9.65
C ASN A 187 -8.37 14.04 9.23
N ASP A 188 -9.22 13.64 8.29
CA ASP A 188 -10.46 14.32 7.89
C ASP A 188 -11.72 13.78 8.60
N ALA A 189 -11.58 12.77 9.46
CA ALA A 189 -12.68 12.23 10.26
C ALA A 189 -13.04 13.13 11.45
N TYR A 190 -14.23 12.91 12.03
CA TYR A 190 -14.79 13.69 13.14
C TYR A 190 -14.97 15.18 12.81
N PHE A 191 -15.42 15.45 11.59
CA PHE A 191 -15.61 16.81 11.09
C PHE A 191 -16.68 17.56 11.89
N ILE A 192 -16.34 18.77 12.37
CA ILE A 192 -17.20 19.68 13.15
C ILE A 192 -17.23 21.11 12.58
N GLY A 193 -16.51 21.35 11.48
CA GLY A 193 -16.48 22.64 10.77
C GLY A 193 -17.76 22.96 9.97
N GLY A 194 -18.74 22.07 10.00
CA GLY A 194 -20.02 22.16 9.28
C GLY A 194 -20.97 21.04 9.70
N VAL A 195 -21.71 20.48 8.73
CA VAL A 195 -22.59 19.32 8.97
C VAL A 195 -21.72 18.08 9.15
N SER A 196 -21.78 17.47 10.32
CA SER A 196 -20.99 16.28 10.65
C SER A 196 -21.46 15.04 9.88
N THR A 197 -20.61 14.02 9.76
CA THR A 197 -20.96 12.73 9.17
C THR A 197 -22.14 12.08 9.91
N SER A 198 -22.18 12.17 11.24
CA SER A 198 -23.30 11.67 12.05
C SER A 198 -24.61 12.39 11.75
N GLU A 199 -24.55 13.71 11.51
CA GLU A 199 -25.74 14.48 11.10
C GLU A 199 -26.20 14.13 9.68
N LEU A 200 -25.27 13.99 8.74
CA LEU A 200 -25.59 13.53 7.38
C LEU A 200 -26.28 12.17 7.39
N ARG A 201 -25.83 11.25 8.26
CA ARG A 201 -26.48 9.93 8.46
C ARG A 201 -27.88 10.06 9.01
N ARG A 202 -28.11 10.92 10.02
CA ARG A 202 -29.46 11.17 10.57
C ARG A 202 -30.41 11.72 9.51
N ARG A 203 -29.97 12.70 8.73
CA ARG A 203 -30.75 13.31 7.63
C ARG A 203 -31.07 12.29 6.54
N TYR A 204 -30.11 11.42 6.24
CA TYR A 204 -30.34 10.30 5.35
C TYR A 204 -31.42 9.33 5.89
N ALA A 205 -31.27 8.89 7.13
CA ALA A 205 -32.24 8.01 7.77
C ALA A 205 -33.65 8.64 7.86
N ALA A 206 -33.72 9.98 7.88
CA ALA A 206 -34.97 10.73 7.78
C ALA A 206 -35.52 10.86 6.35
N GLY A 207 -34.88 10.26 5.34
CA GLY A 207 -35.35 10.21 3.95
C GLY A 207 -34.87 11.34 3.06
N GLU A 208 -33.85 12.12 3.48
CA GLU A 208 -33.27 13.13 2.61
C GLU A 208 -32.50 12.50 1.44
N SER A 209 -32.53 13.18 0.30
CA SER A 209 -31.90 12.71 -0.94
C SER A 209 -30.40 12.46 -0.76
N PRO A 210 -29.90 11.28 -1.09
CA PRO A 210 -28.48 10.94 -1.06
C PRO A 210 -27.59 11.84 -1.90
N LEU A 211 -28.08 12.17 -3.08
CA LEU A 211 -27.36 13.06 -3.99
C LEU A 211 -27.21 14.46 -3.37
N ALA A 212 -28.26 14.96 -2.72
CA ALA A 212 -28.19 16.24 -2.02
C ALA A 212 -27.22 16.19 -0.83
N LEU A 213 -27.25 15.10 -0.04
CA LEU A 213 -26.33 14.90 1.09
C LEU A 213 -24.88 14.75 0.64
N PHE A 214 -24.63 14.03 -0.46
CA PHE A 214 -23.31 13.92 -1.05
C PHE A 214 -22.80 15.27 -1.58
N SER A 215 -23.65 16.04 -2.26
CA SER A 215 -23.28 17.37 -2.75
C SER A 215 -22.91 18.29 -1.59
N LEU A 216 -23.73 18.30 -0.53
CA LEU A 216 -23.44 19.07 0.68
C LEU A 216 -22.12 18.67 1.34
N TYR A 217 -21.88 17.35 1.51
CA TYR A 217 -20.63 16.86 2.05
C TYR A 217 -19.44 17.29 1.20
N TYR A 218 -19.52 17.09 -0.12
CA TYR A 218 -18.45 17.43 -1.06
C TYR A 218 -18.13 18.92 -1.07
N GLU A 219 -19.14 19.78 -1.07
CA GLU A 219 -18.97 21.25 -1.02
C GLU A 219 -18.27 21.69 0.27
N GLN A 220 -18.75 21.24 1.42
CA GLN A 220 -18.14 21.63 2.70
C GLN A 220 -16.75 21.03 2.89
N ALA A 221 -16.51 19.79 2.46
CA ALA A 221 -15.20 19.15 2.50
C ALA A 221 -14.20 19.92 1.60
N THR A 222 -14.60 20.23 0.36
CA THR A 222 -13.77 21.01 -0.58
C THR A 222 -13.40 22.37 -0.02
N ALA A 223 -14.36 23.11 0.56
CA ALA A 223 -14.12 24.41 1.17
C ALA A 223 -13.15 24.29 2.38
N SER A 224 -13.36 23.28 3.23
CA SER A 224 -12.53 23.05 4.41
C SER A 224 -11.11 22.58 4.05
N PHE A 225 -10.94 21.84 2.96
CA PHE A 225 -9.63 21.40 2.49
C PHE A 225 -8.84 22.52 1.79
N ARG A 226 -9.54 23.48 1.13
CA ARG A 226 -8.87 24.66 0.54
C ARG A 226 -8.40 25.65 1.60
N HIS A 227 -9.10 25.75 2.73
CA HIS A 227 -8.78 26.66 3.83
C HIS A 227 -8.78 25.88 5.17
N PRO A 228 -7.84 24.94 5.34
CA PRO A 228 -7.90 24.03 6.46
C PRO A 228 -7.55 24.73 7.78
N ARG A 229 -8.33 24.41 8.82
CA ARG A 229 -8.12 24.82 10.20
C ARG A 229 -8.21 23.59 11.08
N SER A 230 -7.20 23.35 11.93
CA SER A 230 -7.13 22.14 12.76
C SER A 230 -8.41 21.91 13.58
N GLU A 231 -9.05 23.01 14.03
CA GLU A 231 -10.27 23.01 14.84
C GLU A 231 -11.53 22.52 14.07
N TYR A 232 -11.45 22.31 12.76
CA TYR A 232 -12.58 21.75 12.01
C TYR A 232 -12.74 20.23 12.24
N TRP A 233 -11.75 19.59 12.80
CA TRP A 233 -11.75 18.13 13.03
C TRP A 233 -11.48 17.81 14.50
N ASN A 234 -12.46 17.17 15.15
CA ASN A 234 -12.37 16.74 16.54
C ASN A 234 -11.67 15.37 16.66
N LEU A 235 -10.52 15.22 15.99
CA LEU A 235 -9.76 13.98 15.90
C LEU A 235 -9.06 13.67 17.22
N PRO A 236 -9.21 12.46 17.83
CA PRO A 236 -8.52 12.09 19.05
C PRO A 236 -7.11 11.57 18.78
N LEU A 237 -6.20 11.87 19.69
CA LEU A 237 -4.92 11.21 19.86
C LEU A 237 -5.01 10.18 20.97
N ILE A 238 -4.70 8.94 20.66
CA ILE A 238 -4.85 7.82 21.58
C ILE A 238 -3.50 7.18 21.87
N ARG A 239 -3.29 6.80 23.13
CA ARG A 239 -2.28 5.84 23.55
C ARG A 239 -2.99 4.57 24.01
N SER A 240 -2.55 3.43 23.52
CA SER A 240 -3.04 2.13 23.97
C SER A 240 -1.86 1.18 24.20
N GLU A 241 -1.87 0.48 25.31
CA GLU A 241 -0.81 -0.44 25.71
C GLU A 241 -1.42 -1.78 26.14
N ARG A 242 -0.82 -2.86 25.68
CA ARG A 242 -1.09 -4.20 26.20
C ARG A 242 -0.32 -4.39 27.49
N ILE A 243 -1.02 -4.74 28.56
CA ILE A 243 -0.43 -4.95 29.88
C ILE A 243 -0.62 -6.39 30.34
N ALA A 244 0.32 -6.90 31.14
CA ALA A 244 0.16 -8.20 31.78
C ALA A 244 -0.97 -8.12 32.81
N LYS A 245 -1.85 -9.13 32.81
CA LYS A 245 -2.94 -9.30 33.77
C LYS A 245 -3.06 -10.77 34.14
N ALA A 246 -3.46 -11.06 35.37
CA ALA A 246 -3.76 -12.43 35.78
C ALA A 246 -4.86 -13.03 34.88
N GLY A 247 -4.58 -14.18 34.27
CA GLY A 247 -5.51 -14.85 33.34
C GLY A 247 -5.45 -14.37 31.88
N GLY A 248 -4.49 -13.50 31.50
CA GLY A 248 -4.31 -13.10 30.10
C GLY A 248 -3.76 -11.69 29.91
N ALA A 249 -4.14 -11.03 28.80
CA ALA A 249 -3.79 -9.65 28.51
C ALA A 249 -4.86 -8.69 29.02
N GLY A 250 -4.40 -7.58 29.63
CA GLY A 250 -5.18 -6.37 29.85
C GLY A 250 -4.77 -5.29 28.87
N TYR A 251 -5.48 -4.17 28.92
CA TYR A 251 -5.18 -3.02 28.07
C TYR A 251 -5.34 -1.74 28.88
N ARG A 252 -4.49 -0.76 28.58
CA ARG A 252 -4.60 0.60 29.09
C ARG A 252 -4.79 1.51 27.89
N ASP A 253 -5.95 2.15 27.80
CA ASP A 253 -6.32 3.09 26.76
C ASP A 253 -6.46 4.48 27.36
N GLU A 254 -5.89 5.47 26.68
CA GLU A 254 -5.90 6.86 27.09
C GLU A 254 -6.13 7.76 25.87
N VAL A 255 -7.11 8.64 25.93
CA VAL A 255 -7.23 9.75 24.99
C VAL A 255 -6.32 10.86 25.50
N ILE A 256 -5.15 11.04 24.87
CA ILE A 256 -4.13 12.00 25.27
C ILE A 256 -4.59 13.43 25.01
N GLU A 257 -5.27 13.65 23.88
CA GLU A 257 -5.66 14.95 23.38
C GLU A 257 -6.84 14.81 22.42
N ARG A 258 -7.79 15.74 22.48
CA ARG A 258 -8.92 15.82 21.55
C ARG A 258 -9.53 17.23 21.55
N PRO A 259 -9.56 17.96 20.40
CA PRO A 259 -8.90 17.62 19.15
C PRO A 259 -7.39 17.73 19.20
N ILE A 260 -6.69 16.99 18.34
CA ILE A 260 -5.24 17.15 18.16
C ILE A 260 -4.94 18.41 17.35
N ASP A 261 -3.79 19.05 17.61
CA ASP A 261 -3.22 20.02 16.67
C ASP A 261 -2.54 19.26 15.52
N GLN A 262 -3.22 19.15 14.39
CA GLN A 262 -2.74 18.41 13.22
C GLN A 262 -1.44 18.98 12.63
N ARG A 263 -1.15 20.28 12.86
CA ARG A 263 0.12 20.91 12.42
C ARG A 263 1.34 20.41 13.20
N GLN A 264 1.13 19.94 14.43
CA GLN A 264 2.18 19.39 15.27
C GLN A 264 2.24 17.85 15.22
N TYR A 265 1.19 17.22 14.70
CA TYR A 265 1.00 15.78 14.81
C TYR A 265 2.11 14.97 14.16
N ASN A 266 2.48 15.27 12.90
CA ASN A 266 3.49 14.49 12.18
C ASN A 266 4.89 14.60 12.82
N ARG A 267 5.25 15.76 13.40
CA ARG A 267 6.48 15.93 14.18
C ARG A 267 6.45 15.05 15.44
N ARG A 268 5.35 15.11 16.21
CA ARG A 268 5.16 14.30 17.43
C ARG A 268 5.17 12.80 17.13
N LEU A 269 4.52 12.38 16.05
CA LEU A 269 4.56 11.01 15.54
C LEU A 269 6.00 10.57 15.26
N THR A 270 6.74 11.40 14.52
CA THR A 270 8.14 11.14 14.18
C THR A 270 9.00 11.01 15.44
N ASP A 271 8.80 11.86 16.47
CA ASP A 271 9.52 11.80 17.73
C ASP A 271 9.28 10.46 18.47
N GLN A 272 8.03 9.95 18.47
CA GLN A 272 7.70 8.64 19.02
C GLN A 272 8.41 7.50 18.27
N VAL A 273 8.36 7.52 16.94
CA VAL A 273 9.02 6.50 16.09
C VAL A 273 10.53 6.53 16.28
N VAL A 274 11.16 7.72 16.25
CA VAL A 274 12.61 7.90 16.45
C VAL A 274 13.03 7.40 17.82
N GLY A 275 12.28 7.73 18.87
CA GLY A 275 12.53 7.22 20.21
C GLY A 275 12.48 5.70 20.30
N PHE A 276 11.51 5.09 19.63
CA PHE A 276 11.37 3.63 19.61
C PHE A 276 12.50 2.96 18.82
N VAL A 277 12.69 3.30 17.54
CA VAL A 277 13.69 2.61 16.69
C VAL A 277 15.13 2.88 17.07
N GLY A 278 15.39 4.04 17.73
CA GLY A 278 16.71 4.42 18.26
C GLY A 278 16.99 3.88 19.66
N GLY A 279 15.98 3.33 20.34
CA GLY A 279 16.09 2.77 21.68
C GLY A 279 16.88 1.45 21.73
N LYS A 280 17.17 1.00 22.96
CA LYS A 280 17.70 -0.35 23.19
C LYS A 280 16.55 -1.35 23.28
N HIS A 281 16.68 -2.46 22.57
CA HIS A 281 15.71 -3.54 22.56
C HIS A 281 16.40 -4.87 22.87
N ASP A 282 15.84 -5.63 23.82
CA ASP A 282 16.30 -6.98 24.15
C ASP A 282 15.77 -8.03 23.15
N LYS A 283 14.83 -7.61 22.31
CA LYS A 283 14.14 -8.43 21.30
C LYS A 283 14.12 -7.70 19.96
N PRO A 284 14.05 -8.41 18.82
CA PRO A 284 13.76 -7.75 17.57
C PRO A 284 12.40 -7.05 17.65
N PHE A 285 12.21 -5.99 16.87
CA PHE A 285 10.98 -5.20 16.91
C PHE A 285 10.30 -5.09 15.54
N LEU A 286 8.98 -4.90 15.58
CA LEU A 286 8.16 -4.37 14.50
C LEU A 286 7.72 -2.96 14.88
N ALA A 287 8.11 -1.96 14.09
CA ALA A 287 7.54 -0.62 14.10
C ALA A 287 6.68 -0.42 12.85
N TRP A 288 5.37 -0.30 13.01
CA TRP A 288 4.44 0.00 11.94
C TRP A 288 4.01 1.46 12.04
N VAL A 289 4.28 2.26 11.02
CA VAL A 289 4.03 3.70 11.02
C VAL A 289 3.01 4.05 9.95
N GLY A 290 1.81 4.42 10.38
CA GLY A 290 0.77 4.95 9.50
C GLY A 290 0.79 6.48 9.50
N TYR A 291 1.37 7.08 8.47
CA TYR A 291 1.31 8.52 8.30
C TYR A 291 -0.09 8.96 7.85
N GLU A 292 -0.46 10.21 8.18
CA GLU A 292 -1.65 10.89 7.65
C GLU A 292 -1.31 11.67 6.37
N LYS A 293 -0.04 11.80 6.03
CA LYS A 293 0.44 12.61 4.89
C LYS A 293 0.69 11.74 3.66
N PRO A 294 0.39 12.29 2.46
CA PRO A 294 -0.15 13.63 2.18
C PRO A 294 -1.68 13.70 2.08
N HIS A 295 -2.45 12.86 2.79
CA HIS A 295 -3.92 12.92 2.79
C HIS A 295 -4.43 14.31 3.21
N LEU A 296 -5.55 14.73 2.64
CA LEU A 296 -6.28 15.96 3.02
C LEU A 296 -6.90 15.82 4.43
N PRO A 297 -6.96 16.91 5.21
CA PRO A 297 -6.53 18.27 4.93
C PRO A 297 -5.00 18.45 5.04
N HIS A 298 -4.45 19.35 4.22
CA HIS A 298 -3.03 19.68 4.34
C HIS A 298 -2.82 20.71 5.45
N LEU A 299 -2.36 20.25 6.57
CA LEU A 299 -1.95 21.04 7.73
C LEU A 299 -0.46 20.75 8.02
N PRO A 300 0.46 21.26 7.17
CA PRO A 300 1.90 21.07 7.41
C PRO A 300 2.33 21.82 8.68
N ALA A 301 3.40 21.33 9.33
CA ALA A 301 4.03 22.06 10.39
C ALA A 301 4.56 23.42 9.90
N PRO A 302 4.63 24.46 10.76
CA PRO A 302 4.98 25.82 10.35
C PRO A 302 6.28 25.91 9.53
N GLU A 303 7.27 25.08 9.84
CA GLU A 303 8.56 25.01 9.16
C GLU A 303 8.49 24.48 7.73
N PHE A 304 7.40 23.78 7.37
CA PHE A 304 7.17 23.25 6.01
C PHE A 304 6.16 24.08 5.23
N ALA A 305 5.34 24.90 5.89
CA ALA A 305 4.34 25.71 5.23
C ALA A 305 4.98 26.70 4.23
N GLY A 306 4.62 26.59 2.95
CA GLY A 306 5.19 27.39 1.87
C GLY A 306 6.61 26.98 1.45
N SER A 307 7.12 25.84 1.90
CA SER A 307 8.47 25.37 1.56
C SER A 307 8.57 24.77 0.16
N SER A 308 7.45 24.28 -0.38
CA SER A 308 7.38 23.63 -1.69
C SER A 308 6.77 24.54 -2.76
N LYS A 309 7.36 24.53 -3.96
CA LYS A 309 6.75 25.14 -5.15
C LYS A 309 5.49 24.38 -5.61
N GLY A 310 5.24 23.20 -5.09
CA GLY A 310 4.04 22.40 -5.36
C GLY A 310 2.85 22.74 -4.48
N GLY A 311 2.92 23.84 -3.69
CA GLY A 311 1.85 24.26 -2.80
C GLY A 311 1.65 23.33 -1.59
N PRO A 312 0.48 23.38 -0.92
CA PRO A 312 0.24 22.66 0.33
C PRO A 312 0.45 21.14 0.27
N VAL A 313 0.14 20.48 -0.84
CA VAL A 313 0.43 19.05 -1.03
C VAL A 313 1.93 18.81 -1.07
N GLY A 314 2.69 19.66 -1.76
CA GLY A 314 4.15 19.57 -1.80
C GLY A 314 4.79 19.81 -0.43
N ASP A 315 4.24 20.71 0.38
CA ASP A 315 4.66 20.95 1.77
C ASP A 315 4.43 19.70 2.66
N ALA A 316 3.24 19.06 2.50
CA ALA A 316 2.90 17.83 3.22
C ALA A 316 3.85 16.66 2.84
N ILE A 317 4.20 16.55 1.55
CA ILE A 317 5.16 15.55 1.06
C ILE A 317 6.59 15.84 1.56
N ALA A 318 7.00 17.10 1.61
CA ALA A 318 8.30 17.48 2.15
C ALA A 318 8.41 17.17 3.65
N GLU A 319 7.34 17.38 4.41
CA GLU A 319 7.26 17.02 5.84
C GLU A 319 7.30 15.50 6.04
N LEU A 320 6.61 14.73 5.19
CA LEU A 320 6.67 13.26 5.18
C LEU A 320 8.09 12.76 4.90
N ASP A 321 8.74 13.29 3.86
CA ASP A 321 10.12 12.95 3.49
C ASP A 321 11.11 13.25 4.63
N HIS A 322 10.95 14.40 5.29
CA HIS A 322 11.76 14.77 6.46
C HIS A 322 11.58 13.77 7.61
N SER A 323 10.34 13.37 7.88
CA SER A 323 10.04 12.37 8.90
C SER A 323 10.73 11.04 8.61
N VAL A 324 10.61 10.52 7.37
CA VAL A 324 11.30 9.29 6.95
C VAL A 324 12.81 9.43 7.10
N GLY A 325 13.37 10.56 6.71
CA GLY A 325 14.80 10.86 6.91
C GLY A 325 15.25 10.74 8.36
N ARG A 326 14.47 11.31 9.29
CA ARG A 326 14.73 11.23 10.73
C ARG A 326 14.72 9.79 11.27
N VAL A 327 13.77 8.96 10.79
CA VAL A 327 13.68 7.54 11.17
C VAL A 327 14.90 6.76 10.67
N LEU A 328 15.28 6.93 9.40
CA LEU A 328 16.46 6.26 8.82
C LEU A 328 17.75 6.69 9.53
N ASP A 329 17.88 7.98 9.89
CA ASP A 329 19.04 8.49 10.61
C ASP A 329 19.08 8.01 12.08
N ALA A 330 17.93 7.81 12.73
CA ALA A 330 17.86 7.19 14.05
C ALA A 330 18.37 5.75 14.02
N LEU A 331 17.96 4.95 13.03
CA LEU A 331 18.48 3.60 12.83
C LEU A 331 19.99 3.57 12.56
N ARG A 332 20.52 4.54 11.79
CA ARG A 332 21.98 4.64 11.55
C ARG A 332 22.72 5.01 12.83
N ARG A 333 22.26 6.01 13.58
CA ARG A 333 22.91 6.47 14.82
C ARG A 333 22.89 5.43 15.93
N SER A 334 21.81 4.65 16.06
CA SER A 334 21.72 3.57 17.06
C SER A 334 22.52 2.32 16.70
N GLY A 335 23.04 2.22 15.45
CA GLY A 335 23.71 1.03 14.96
C GLY A 335 22.76 -0.07 14.46
N ASN A 336 21.44 0.11 14.57
CA ASN A 336 20.43 -0.89 14.19
C ASN A 336 20.22 -1.02 12.67
N ALA A 337 20.77 -0.11 11.85
CA ALA A 337 20.49 -0.05 10.41
C ALA A 337 20.76 -1.36 9.65
N LYS A 338 21.88 -2.05 9.98
CA LYS A 338 22.27 -3.32 9.31
C LYS A 338 21.37 -4.50 9.69
N ASP A 339 20.72 -4.40 10.83
CA ASP A 339 19.84 -5.43 11.37
C ASP A 339 18.36 -5.09 11.18
N THR A 340 18.05 -4.08 10.36
CA THR A 340 16.67 -3.59 10.16
C THR A 340 16.32 -3.55 8.67
N VAL A 341 15.22 -4.21 8.31
CA VAL A 341 14.54 -3.99 7.04
C VAL A 341 13.54 -2.85 7.19
N VAL A 342 13.63 -1.85 6.31
CA VAL A 342 12.69 -0.72 6.24
C VAL A 342 11.92 -0.81 4.92
N VAL A 343 10.60 -0.75 5.00
CA VAL A 343 9.70 -0.68 3.87
C VAL A 343 9.00 0.68 3.90
N PHE A 344 8.98 1.38 2.77
CA PHE A 344 8.13 2.56 2.55
C PHE A 344 7.15 2.27 1.42
N VAL A 345 5.87 2.60 1.62
CA VAL A 345 4.79 2.36 0.65
C VAL A 345 3.64 3.35 0.86
N SER A 346 2.79 3.55 -0.16
CA SER A 346 1.48 4.21 0.00
C SER A 346 0.37 3.18 0.18
N ASP A 347 -0.70 3.56 0.86
CA ASP A 347 -1.88 2.69 1.02
C ASP A 347 -2.82 2.69 -0.18
N ASN A 348 -2.81 3.71 -1.02
CA ASN A 348 -3.49 3.81 -2.34
C ASN A 348 -2.92 4.97 -3.15
N GLY A 349 -3.43 5.15 -4.38
CA GLY A 349 -3.09 6.29 -5.23
C GLY A 349 -3.70 7.61 -4.76
N PRO A 350 -3.39 8.75 -5.42
CA PRO A 350 -3.79 10.09 -5.00
C PRO A 350 -5.30 10.30 -5.12
N TRP A 351 -5.88 11.12 -4.23
CA TRP A 351 -7.33 11.34 -4.15
C TRP A 351 -7.80 12.41 -5.15
N ILE A 352 -7.70 12.11 -6.43
CA ILE A 352 -7.95 13.02 -7.56
C ILE A 352 -9.36 13.66 -7.62
N LEU A 353 -10.27 13.20 -6.76
CA LEU A 353 -11.57 13.87 -6.53
C LEU A 353 -11.42 15.35 -6.21
N TYR A 354 -10.33 15.74 -5.52
CA TYR A 354 -10.05 17.10 -5.07
C TYR A 354 -9.03 17.84 -5.94
N GLU A 355 -8.87 17.39 -7.18
CA GLU A 355 -8.18 18.09 -8.29
C GLU A 355 -6.76 18.59 -7.96
N ASP A 356 -6.59 19.93 -7.88
CA ASP A 356 -5.31 20.62 -7.68
C ASP A 356 -4.79 20.54 -6.23
N MET A 357 -5.59 20.01 -5.31
CA MET A 357 -5.22 19.89 -3.90
C MET A 357 -4.46 18.58 -3.56
N VAL A 358 -4.23 17.69 -4.52
CA VAL A 358 -3.68 16.37 -4.24
C VAL A 358 -2.45 16.04 -5.07
N GLY A 359 -1.81 14.91 -4.78
CA GLY A 359 -0.65 14.42 -5.50
C GLY A 359 -0.96 13.89 -6.90
N SER A 360 -0.01 13.21 -7.50
CA SER A 360 -0.03 12.79 -8.89
C SER A 360 0.27 11.30 -9.05
N ALA A 361 -0.56 10.60 -9.80
CA ALA A 361 -0.24 9.24 -10.26
C ALA A 361 0.81 9.20 -11.39
N GLY A 362 1.38 10.35 -11.78
CA GLY A 362 2.35 10.46 -12.87
C GLY A 362 1.75 10.10 -14.22
N ILE A 363 2.33 9.10 -14.89
CA ILE A 363 1.88 8.62 -16.20
C ILE A 363 0.70 7.65 -16.12
N LEU A 364 0.29 7.24 -14.92
CA LEU A 364 -0.73 6.23 -14.70
C LEU A 364 -2.14 6.83 -14.80
N ARG A 365 -3.10 6.02 -15.22
CA ARG A 365 -4.49 6.45 -15.37
C ARG A 365 -5.18 6.54 -14.02
N ASP A 366 -5.92 7.64 -13.78
CA ASP A 366 -6.84 7.84 -12.66
C ASP A 366 -6.14 7.88 -11.27
N GLY A 367 -6.84 7.59 -10.18
CA GLY A 367 -6.36 7.68 -8.81
C GLY A 367 -7.22 6.90 -7.81
N LYS A 368 -7.21 7.30 -6.53
CA LYS A 368 -7.99 6.70 -5.43
C LYS A 368 -9.43 6.41 -5.86
N ALA A 369 -9.98 5.29 -5.37
CA ALA A 369 -11.31 4.77 -5.70
C ALA A 369 -11.47 4.27 -7.15
N SER A 370 -10.36 4.06 -7.88
CA SER A 370 -10.35 3.47 -9.21
C SER A 370 -9.38 2.30 -9.30
N THR A 371 -9.75 1.24 -9.99
CA THR A 371 -8.89 0.07 -10.23
C THR A 371 -7.99 0.21 -11.46
N TYR A 372 -7.98 1.38 -12.12
CA TYR A 372 -6.91 1.72 -13.05
C TYR A 372 -5.58 1.86 -12.31
N GLU A 373 -4.48 1.84 -13.07
CA GLU A 373 -3.14 1.81 -12.49
C GLU A 373 -2.88 2.95 -11.50
N GLY A 374 -3.38 4.16 -11.74
CA GLY A 374 -3.15 5.30 -10.85
C GLY A 374 -3.81 5.18 -9.47
N GLY A 375 -4.85 4.36 -9.33
CA GLY A 375 -5.47 4.09 -8.02
C GLY A 375 -4.83 2.92 -7.27
N ALA A 376 -4.38 1.90 -8.00
CA ALA A 376 -3.91 0.65 -7.42
C ALA A 376 -2.38 0.50 -7.34
N ARG A 377 -1.63 1.15 -8.25
CA ARG A 377 -0.16 1.10 -8.29
C ARG A 377 0.42 2.24 -7.47
N VAL A 378 1.32 1.90 -6.53
CA VAL A 378 1.86 2.83 -5.54
C VAL A 378 3.39 2.80 -5.53
N PRO A 379 4.06 3.87 -5.03
CA PRO A 379 5.50 3.84 -4.82
C PRO A 379 5.83 2.85 -3.70
N ALA A 380 6.91 2.07 -3.87
CA ALA A 380 7.41 1.16 -2.84
C ALA A 380 8.93 1.11 -2.84
N LEU A 381 9.52 1.30 -1.65
CA LEU A 381 10.95 1.29 -1.42
C LEU A 381 11.29 0.28 -0.32
N PHE A 382 12.36 -0.48 -0.54
CA PHE A 382 12.88 -1.43 0.46
C PHE A 382 14.35 -1.10 0.73
N TRP A 383 14.70 -0.95 2.00
CA TRP A 383 16.04 -0.60 2.43
C TRP A 383 16.51 -1.53 3.55
N TRP A 384 17.66 -2.14 3.38
CA TRP A 384 18.31 -2.99 4.38
C TRP A 384 19.81 -3.06 4.07
N PRO A 385 20.62 -2.16 4.65
CA PRO A 385 22.03 -2.06 4.35
C PRO A 385 22.78 -3.37 4.56
N GLY A 386 23.57 -3.77 3.55
CA GLY A 386 24.32 -5.02 3.58
C GLY A 386 23.54 -6.28 3.21
N THR A 387 22.21 -6.21 3.11
CA THR A 387 21.34 -7.36 2.76
C THR A 387 20.60 -7.14 1.44
N ILE A 388 19.97 -5.98 1.26
CA ILE A 388 19.33 -5.57 0.01
C ILE A 388 20.32 -4.74 -0.79
N ARG A 389 20.58 -5.14 -2.05
CA ARG A 389 21.41 -4.37 -2.97
C ARG A 389 20.59 -3.31 -3.69
N PRO A 390 21.15 -2.12 -3.95
CA PRO A 390 20.50 -1.11 -4.76
C PRO A 390 20.07 -1.66 -6.13
N ALA A 391 18.78 -1.47 -6.46
CA ALA A 391 18.22 -1.89 -7.73
C ALA A 391 16.89 -1.18 -8.04
N VAL A 392 16.55 -1.09 -9.32
CA VAL A 392 15.19 -0.85 -9.78
C VAL A 392 14.57 -2.22 -10.08
N VAL A 393 13.44 -2.53 -9.45
CA VAL A 393 12.76 -3.81 -9.60
C VAL A 393 11.45 -3.58 -10.36
N ASP A 394 11.32 -4.26 -11.49
CA ASP A 394 10.12 -4.22 -12.36
C ASP A 394 9.18 -5.42 -12.16
N GLY A 395 9.57 -6.38 -11.31
CA GLY A 395 8.70 -7.47 -10.89
C GLY A 395 7.46 -6.97 -10.14
N ILE A 396 6.37 -7.73 -10.22
CA ILE A 396 5.12 -7.39 -9.52
C ILE A 396 5.28 -7.69 -8.02
N GLY A 397 4.87 -6.75 -7.16
CA GLY A 397 4.69 -6.95 -5.73
C GLY A 397 3.39 -6.32 -5.26
N ALA A 398 2.93 -6.72 -4.08
CA ALA A 398 1.72 -6.15 -3.50
C ALA A 398 1.86 -5.96 -1.99
N THR A 399 1.09 -5.02 -1.44
CA THR A 399 1.13 -4.72 -0.01
C THR A 399 0.70 -5.89 0.87
N TYR A 400 -0.18 -6.75 0.39
CA TYR A 400 -0.57 -7.97 1.10
C TYR A 400 0.48 -9.11 1.03
N ASP A 401 1.60 -8.91 0.28
CA ASP A 401 2.80 -9.75 0.36
C ASP A 401 3.63 -9.48 1.63
N PHE A 402 3.32 -8.40 2.36
CA PHE A 402 4.04 -8.08 3.60
C PHE A 402 3.89 -9.18 4.65
N LEU A 403 2.69 -9.72 4.85
CA LEU A 403 2.51 -10.77 5.85
C LEU A 403 3.43 -11.98 5.60
N PRO A 404 3.35 -12.70 4.45
CA PRO A 404 4.23 -13.86 4.26
C PRO A 404 5.71 -13.50 4.19
N THR A 405 6.07 -12.34 3.63
CA THR A 405 7.45 -11.88 3.55
C THR A 405 8.04 -11.61 4.94
N LEU A 406 7.35 -10.82 5.77
CA LEU A 406 7.85 -10.42 7.09
C LEU A 406 7.87 -11.60 8.06
N VAL A 407 6.87 -12.49 7.97
CA VAL A 407 6.83 -13.75 8.74
C VAL A 407 8.00 -14.66 8.37
N ALA A 408 8.31 -14.81 7.07
CA ALA A 408 9.47 -15.58 6.61
C ALA A 408 10.80 -14.96 7.06
N LEU A 409 10.94 -13.62 6.99
CA LEU A 409 12.12 -12.89 7.49
C LEU A 409 12.32 -13.08 9.00
N ALA A 410 11.24 -13.17 9.76
CA ALA A 410 11.25 -13.39 11.19
C ALA A 410 11.48 -14.87 11.58
N GLY A 411 11.45 -15.80 10.61
CA GLY A 411 11.49 -17.23 10.88
C GLY A 411 10.26 -17.73 11.65
N ALA A 412 9.12 -17.03 11.49
CA ALA A 412 7.85 -17.36 12.12
C ALA A 412 6.99 -18.26 11.21
N ARG A 413 5.92 -18.82 11.77
CA ARG A 413 4.98 -19.67 11.02
C ARG A 413 3.83 -18.83 10.45
N LEU A 414 3.43 -19.12 9.22
CA LEU A 414 2.22 -18.57 8.62
C LEU A 414 0.96 -19.10 9.32
N PRO A 415 -0.16 -18.37 9.27
CA PRO A 415 -1.43 -18.85 9.80
C PRO A 415 -1.97 -20.02 8.94
N ASP A 416 -2.85 -20.83 9.52
CA ASP A 416 -3.51 -21.91 8.77
C ASP A 416 -4.58 -21.38 7.79
N ALA A 417 -5.03 -20.13 7.95
CA ALA A 417 -5.95 -19.48 7.04
C ALA A 417 -5.32 -19.23 5.67
N ALA A 418 -6.12 -19.36 4.60
CA ALA A 418 -5.67 -19.06 3.25
C ALA A 418 -5.26 -17.59 3.14
N ILE A 419 -4.04 -17.33 2.68
CA ILE A 419 -3.49 -16.01 2.37
C ILE A 419 -3.32 -15.85 0.85
N ASP A 420 -3.42 -14.60 0.37
CA ASP A 420 -3.26 -14.25 -1.05
C ASP A 420 -1.86 -13.68 -1.32
N GLY A 421 -1.14 -13.33 -0.26
CA GLY A 421 0.24 -12.84 -0.32
C GLY A 421 1.24 -13.92 -0.68
N VAL A 422 2.38 -13.51 -1.25
CA VAL A 422 3.55 -14.35 -1.55
C VAL A 422 4.79 -13.81 -0.86
N ASP A 423 5.79 -14.68 -0.59
CA ASP A 423 7.06 -14.24 0.01
C ASP A 423 7.94 -13.54 -1.04
N LEU A 424 8.20 -12.25 -0.84
CA LEU A 424 9.12 -11.44 -1.64
C LEU A 424 10.58 -11.52 -1.15
N GLY A 425 10.85 -12.19 -0.04
CA GLY A 425 12.18 -12.26 0.57
C GLY A 425 13.30 -12.73 -0.37
N PRO A 426 13.10 -13.72 -1.25
CA PRO A 426 14.07 -14.10 -2.27
C PRO A 426 14.36 -12.98 -3.26
N ALA A 427 13.34 -12.24 -3.74
CA ALA A 427 13.49 -11.12 -4.66
C ALA A 427 14.21 -9.93 -4.00
N LEU A 428 13.84 -9.61 -2.75
CA LEU A 428 14.50 -8.55 -1.96
C LEU A 428 15.99 -8.80 -1.78
N ARG A 429 16.41 -10.07 -1.69
CA ARG A 429 17.83 -10.46 -1.58
C ARG A 429 18.51 -10.68 -2.93
N GLY A 430 17.81 -10.43 -4.05
CA GLY A 430 18.34 -10.65 -5.40
C GLY A 430 18.67 -12.11 -5.72
N ARG A 431 17.96 -13.06 -5.07
CA ARG A 431 18.16 -14.51 -5.25
C ARG A 431 17.23 -15.13 -6.29
N ALA A 432 16.08 -14.46 -6.56
CA ALA A 432 15.10 -14.87 -7.55
C ALA A 432 14.29 -13.65 -8.03
N PRO A 433 13.60 -13.73 -9.18
CA PRO A 433 12.55 -12.77 -9.53
C PRO A 433 11.44 -12.74 -8.49
N SER A 434 10.53 -11.75 -8.57
CA SER A 434 9.35 -11.74 -7.73
C SER A 434 8.51 -13.01 -7.94
N ALA A 435 8.05 -13.59 -6.84
CA ALA A 435 7.17 -14.76 -6.87
C ALA A 435 5.75 -14.43 -7.34
N ARG A 436 5.35 -13.14 -7.31
CA ARG A 436 4.03 -12.70 -7.76
C ARG A 436 3.99 -12.57 -9.28
N GLN A 437 3.04 -13.26 -9.92
CA GLN A 437 2.79 -13.19 -11.35
C GLN A 437 1.42 -12.60 -11.67
N VAL A 438 0.45 -12.80 -10.77
CA VAL A 438 -0.94 -12.39 -10.97
C VAL A 438 -1.38 -11.39 -9.89
N LEU A 439 -2.30 -10.51 -10.25
CA LEU A 439 -2.84 -9.50 -9.35
C LEU A 439 -4.36 -9.34 -9.57
N PRO A 440 -5.19 -9.63 -8.56
CA PRO A 440 -6.59 -9.26 -8.54
C PRO A 440 -6.74 -7.80 -8.08
N TYR A 441 -7.58 -7.02 -8.76
CA TYR A 441 -7.92 -5.65 -8.38
C TYR A 441 -9.34 -5.61 -7.84
N TYR A 442 -9.46 -5.32 -6.56
CA TYR A 442 -10.74 -5.25 -5.87
C TYR A 442 -11.15 -3.80 -5.57
N TYR A 443 -12.44 -3.54 -5.63
CA TYR A 443 -13.05 -2.33 -5.09
C TYR A 443 -14.51 -2.59 -4.75
N LYS A 444 -14.94 -2.17 -3.57
CA LYS A 444 -16.32 -2.41 -3.05
C LYS A 444 -16.70 -3.90 -3.05
N GLY A 445 -15.76 -4.74 -2.66
CA GLY A 445 -15.96 -6.19 -2.62
C GLY A 445 -16.14 -6.86 -3.98
N ARG A 446 -15.76 -6.22 -5.09
CA ARG A 446 -15.88 -6.77 -6.44
C ARG A 446 -14.52 -6.87 -7.11
N LEU A 447 -14.25 -8.00 -7.74
CA LEU A 447 -13.11 -8.15 -8.63
C LEU A 447 -13.38 -7.32 -9.89
N GLN A 448 -12.67 -6.22 -10.04
CA GLN A 448 -12.91 -5.25 -11.13
C GLN A 448 -11.89 -5.35 -12.26
N ALA A 449 -10.70 -5.88 -11.98
CA ALA A 449 -9.69 -6.17 -12.99
C ALA A 449 -8.81 -7.36 -12.57
N TRP A 450 -8.15 -7.96 -13.55
CA TRP A 450 -7.20 -9.06 -13.37
C TRP A 450 -5.94 -8.81 -14.19
N ARG A 451 -4.78 -8.95 -13.56
CA ARG A 451 -3.49 -8.87 -14.23
C ARG A 451 -2.76 -10.21 -14.20
N ASP A 452 -2.12 -10.57 -15.31
CA ASP A 452 -1.20 -11.69 -15.43
C ASP A 452 0.00 -11.26 -16.28
N GLY A 453 1.18 -11.18 -15.66
CA GLY A 453 2.37 -10.58 -16.24
C GLY A 453 2.13 -9.12 -16.65
N ASP A 454 2.36 -8.79 -17.91
CA ASP A 454 2.15 -7.44 -18.46
C ASP A 454 0.72 -7.17 -18.93
N TRP A 455 -0.14 -8.19 -18.96
CA TRP A 455 -1.51 -8.04 -19.44
C TRP A 455 -2.50 -7.81 -18.33
N LYS A 456 -3.32 -6.77 -18.46
CA LYS A 456 -4.41 -6.43 -17.53
C LYS A 456 -5.74 -6.39 -18.26
N LEU A 457 -6.70 -7.16 -17.75
CA LEU A 457 -8.08 -7.20 -18.21
C LEU A 457 -8.95 -6.42 -17.23
N ASN A 458 -9.57 -5.32 -17.66
CA ASN A 458 -10.55 -4.59 -16.88
C ASN A 458 -11.95 -5.12 -17.15
N LEU A 459 -12.65 -5.56 -16.10
CA LEU A 459 -14.02 -6.06 -16.11
C LEU A 459 -15.02 -4.94 -15.84
N TYR A 460 -14.54 -3.81 -15.29
CA TYR A 460 -15.33 -2.63 -14.93
C TYR A 460 -14.67 -1.38 -15.51
N GLU A 461 -15.49 -0.42 -15.87
CA GLU A 461 -15.07 0.96 -16.04
C GLU A 461 -15.22 1.67 -14.70
N THR A 462 -14.14 2.27 -14.20
CA THR A 462 -14.07 2.90 -12.90
C THR A 462 -13.52 4.31 -13.01
N SER A 463 -13.80 5.16 -12.02
CA SER A 463 -13.19 6.47 -11.93
C SER A 463 -13.12 6.95 -10.48
N GLY A 464 -12.01 7.56 -10.11
CA GLY A 464 -11.84 8.29 -8.86
C GLY A 464 -12.34 9.75 -8.94
N ARG A 465 -12.85 10.19 -10.10
CA ARG A 465 -13.36 11.56 -10.30
C ARG A 465 -14.84 11.69 -9.92
N PRO A 466 -15.32 12.92 -9.59
CA PRO A 466 -16.73 13.15 -9.27
C PRO A 466 -17.64 12.71 -10.43
N GLY A 467 -18.70 11.96 -10.11
CA GLY A 467 -19.67 11.49 -11.11
C GLY A 467 -19.12 10.53 -12.17
N GLY A 468 -17.87 10.08 -12.01
CA GLY A 468 -17.26 9.15 -12.93
C GLY A 468 -17.87 7.75 -12.87
N PRO A 469 -17.67 6.93 -13.94
CA PRO A 469 -18.31 5.62 -14.04
C PRO A 469 -17.82 4.64 -12.98
N GLN A 470 -18.74 3.78 -12.51
CA GLN A 470 -18.48 2.61 -11.66
C GLN A 470 -19.40 1.48 -12.16
N ARG A 471 -19.16 0.99 -13.36
CA ARG A 471 -20.05 0.05 -14.04
C ARG A 471 -19.31 -1.15 -14.59
N LYS A 472 -19.96 -2.31 -14.57
CA LYS A 472 -19.47 -3.50 -15.26
C LYS A 472 -19.48 -3.25 -16.77
N LEU A 473 -18.42 -3.70 -17.44
CA LEU A 473 -18.30 -3.64 -18.89
C LEU A 473 -19.02 -4.83 -19.54
N ASP A 474 -19.79 -4.59 -20.59
CA ASP A 474 -20.36 -5.66 -21.41
C ASP A 474 -19.27 -6.45 -22.13
N LYS A 475 -18.24 -5.75 -22.57
CA LYS A 475 -17.01 -6.32 -23.14
C LYS A 475 -15.83 -5.80 -22.34
N PRO A 476 -15.09 -6.68 -21.64
CA PRO A 476 -13.87 -6.31 -20.93
C PRO A 476 -12.84 -5.67 -21.86
N THR A 477 -12.06 -4.72 -21.33
CA THR A 477 -10.94 -4.08 -22.05
C THR A 477 -9.61 -4.68 -21.62
N LEU A 478 -8.66 -4.81 -22.56
CA LEU A 478 -7.35 -5.43 -22.33
C LEU A 478 -6.23 -4.45 -22.61
N TYR A 479 -5.27 -4.34 -21.68
CA TYR A 479 -4.12 -3.43 -21.80
C TYR A 479 -2.81 -4.18 -21.58
N HIS A 480 -1.77 -3.78 -22.31
CA HIS A 480 -0.42 -4.28 -22.12
C HIS A 480 0.40 -3.25 -21.32
N LEU A 481 0.46 -3.39 -20.00
CA LEU A 481 1.01 -2.38 -19.09
C LEU A 481 2.49 -2.05 -19.28
N GLY A 482 3.28 -2.97 -19.83
CA GLY A 482 4.69 -2.71 -20.16
C GLY A 482 4.88 -1.71 -21.32
N ARG A 483 3.86 -1.55 -22.20
CA ARG A 483 3.87 -0.61 -23.34
C ARG A 483 2.91 0.55 -23.15
N ASP A 484 1.84 0.34 -22.39
CA ASP A 484 0.74 1.27 -22.15
C ASP A 484 0.36 1.31 -20.66
N PRO A 485 1.24 1.82 -19.79
CA PRO A 485 0.94 1.92 -18.35
C PRO A 485 -0.21 2.91 -18.04
N ALA A 486 -0.60 3.72 -19.02
CA ALA A 486 -1.71 4.68 -18.92
C ALA A 486 -3.06 4.10 -19.36
N GLU A 487 -3.10 2.81 -19.74
CA GLU A 487 -4.34 2.10 -20.12
C GLU A 487 -5.20 2.85 -21.17
N LYS A 488 -4.55 3.30 -22.26
CA LYS A 488 -5.17 4.12 -23.32
C LYS A 488 -5.62 3.29 -24.52
N TYR A 489 -4.93 2.19 -24.82
CA TYR A 489 -5.07 1.45 -26.06
C TYR A 489 -5.61 0.04 -25.80
N ASP A 490 -6.93 -0.11 -25.89
CA ASP A 490 -7.60 -1.41 -25.72
C ASP A 490 -7.16 -2.40 -26.81
N GLN A 491 -6.64 -3.54 -26.39
CA GLN A 491 -6.15 -4.63 -27.22
C GLN A 491 -7.11 -5.85 -27.25
N ALA A 492 -8.28 -5.77 -26.61
CA ALA A 492 -9.17 -6.94 -26.49
C ALA A 492 -9.58 -7.53 -27.84
N ALA A 493 -9.81 -6.67 -28.85
CA ALA A 493 -10.16 -7.10 -30.19
C ALA A 493 -8.96 -7.66 -30.98
N ALA A 494 -7.75 -7.17 -30.71
CA ALA A 494 -6.52 -7.64 -31.35
C ALA A 494 -5.97 -8.93 -30.73
N GLU A 495 -6.20 -9.11 -29.41
CA GLU A 495 -5.66 -10.23 -28.63
C GLU A 495 -6.79 -11.00 -27.89
N PRO A 496 -7.80 -11.54 -28.62
CA PRO A 496 -8.98 -12.14 -27.99
C PRO A 496 -8.65 -13.38 -27.14
N ALA A 497 -7.66 -14.18 -27.55
CA ALA A 497 -7.24 -15.36 -26.81
C ALA A 497 -6.65 -14.99 -25.42
N ILE A 498 -5.91 -13.87 -25.33
CA ILE A 498 -5.38 -13.36 -24.06
C ILE A 498 -6.53 -12.86 -23.19
N ALA A 499 -7.44 -12.06 -23.75
CA ALA A 499 -8.61 -11.54 -23.02
C ALA A 499 -9.45 -12.69 -22.43
N GLU A 500 -9.76 -13.73 -23.21
CA GLU A 500 -10.50 -14.90 -22.74
C GLU A 500 -9.74 -15.69 -21.65
N ARG A 501 -8.43 -15.87 -21.81
CA ARG A 501 -7.59 -16.55 -20.80
C ARG A 501 -7.64 -15.82 -19.47
N LEU A 502 -7.46 -14.49 -19.48
CA LEU A 502 -7.50 -13.67 -18.27
C LEU A 502 -8.90 -13.65 -17.64
N ALA A 503 -9.97 -13.59 -18.45
CA ALA A 503 -11.34 -13.64 -17.96
C ALA A 503 -11.64 -14.97 -17.24
N ARG A 504 -11.21 -16.10 -17.81
CA ARG A 504 -11.34 -17.43 -17.17
C ARG A 504 -10.54 -17.50 -15.85
N ALA A 505 -9.31 -16.97 -15.82
CA ALA A 505 -8.48 -16.95 -14.62
C ALA A 505 -9.10 -16.07 -13.52
N ALA A 506 -9.60 -14.90 -13.88
CA ALA A 506 -10.31 -13.99 -12.97
C ALA A 506 -11.55 -14.66 -12.35
N LEU A 507 -12.36 -15.31 -13.18
CA LEU A 507 -13.56 -16.03 -12.70
C LEU A 507 -13.21 -17.21 -11.80
N ALA A 508 -12.19 -17.99 -12.15
CA ALA A 508 -11.72 -19.11 -11.35
C ALA A 508 -11.22 -18.66 -9.98
N PHE A 509 -10.46 -17.55 -9.94
CA PHE A 509 -9.99 -16.96 -8.69
C PHE A 509 -11.17 -16.48 -7.83
N GLU A 510 -12.08 -15.69 -8.39
CA GLU A 510 -13.25 -15.17 -7.68
C GLU A 510 -14.12 -16.31 -7.11
N THR A 511 -14.32 -17.38 -7.88
CA THR A 511 -15.08 -18.55 -7.43
C THR A 511 -14.38 -19.32 -6.31
N SER A 512 -13.05 -19.26 -6.23
CA SER A 512 -12.26 -19.91 -5.17
C SER A 512 -12.31 -19.21 -3.81
N ILE A 513 -12.83 -17.97 -3.77
CA ILE A 513 -12.86 -17.16 -2.54
C ILE A 513 -14.11 -17.49 -1.73
N ALA A 514 -13.90 -17.96 -0.49
CA ALA A 514 -14.95 -17.92 0.53
C ALA A 514 -15.12 -16.45 0.95
N ARG A 515 -16.17 -15.81 0.43
CA ARG A 515 -16.45 -14.40 0.62
C ARG A 515 -16.98 -14.15 2.03
N ALA A 516 -16.39 -13.20 2.74
CA ALA A 516 -16.90 -12.70 4.01
C ALA A 516 -17.89 -11.54 3.78
N GLU A 517 -18.79 -11.33 4.76
CA GLU A 517 -19.71 -10.21 4.75
C GLU A 517 -18.99 -8.86 4.87
N PRO A 518 -19.54 -7.78 4.26
CA PRO A 518 -18.92 -6.45 4.28
C PRO A 518 -18.99 -5.83 5.68
N GLU A 519 -17.89 -5.84 6.41
CA GLU A 519 -17.81 -5.32 7.79
C GLU A 519 -18.14 -3.83 7.88
N PHE A 520 -17.75 -3.01 6.90
CA PHE A 520 -17.97 -1.56 6.94
C PHE A 520 -19.43 -1.16 6.71
N ASP A 521 -20.24 -2.05 6.17
CA ASP A 521 -21.68 -1.79 5.95
C ASP A 521 -22.55 -2.25 7.13
N ARG A 522 -22.00 -2.96 8.12
CA ARG A 522 -22.75 -3.46 9.28
C ARG A 522 -23.41 -2.35 10.07
N VAL A 523 -22.77 -1.19 10.16
CA VAL A 523 -23.28 -0.01 10.87
C VAL A 523 -24.45 0.65 10.16
N ASN A 524 -24.51 0.51 8.83
CA ASN A 524 -25.39 1.27 7.96
C ASN A 524 -26.22 0.37 7.05
N ALA A 525 -26.89 -0.65 7.59
CA ALA A 525 -27.82 -1.46 6.80
C ALA A 525 -28.84 -0.59 6.03
N ALA A 526 -29.22 0.58 6.60
CA ALA A 526 -30.05 1.58 5.95
C ALA A 526 -29.40 2.22 4.70
N PHE A 527 -28.07 2.29 4.63
CA PHE A 527 -27.34 2.80 3.46
C PHE A 527 -27.17 1.75 2.35
N ALA A 528 -27.47 0.47 2.60
CA ALA A 528 -27.40 -0.58 1.56
C ALA A 528 -28.37 -0.32 0.38
N ALA A 529 -29.41 0.47 0.60
CA ALA A 529 -30.34 0.90 -0.46
C ALA A 529 -29.70 1.79 -1.55
N PHE A 530 -28.47 2.32 -1.32
CA PHE A 530 -27.73 3.17 -2.25
C PHE A 530 -26.81 2.44 -3.21
N ALA A 531 -26.53 1.18 -3.00
CA ALA A 531 -25.76 0.44 -3.98
C ALA A 531 -26.55 0.50 -5.30
N PRO A 532 -25.97 1.05 -6.39
CA PRO A 532 -26.62 0.96 -7.68
C PRO A 532 -26.98 -0.51 -7.92
N PRO A 533 -28.17 -0.84 -8.46
CA PRO A 533 -28.59 -2.22 -8.64
C PRO A 533 -27.47 -2.98 -9.33
N VAL A 534 -27.10 -4.12 -8.75
CA VAL A 534 -26.06 -5.00 -9.32
C VAL A 534 -26.67 -5.55 -10.62
N ALA A 535 -26.34 -4.93 -11.74
CA ALA A 535 -26.73 -5.46 -13.04
C ALA A 535 -26.12 -6.86 -13.16
N GLY A 536 -26.94 -7.92 -13.00
CA GLY A 536 -26.56 -9.31 -13.21
C GLY A 536 -26.55 -10.26 -12.00
N GLY A 537 -26.99 -9.84 -10.81
CA GLY A 537 -27.33 -10.78 -9.73
C GLY A 537 -28.76 -11.26 -9.91
N ALA A 538 -28.98 -12.57 -10.07
CA ALA A 538 -30.32 -13.13 -10.07
C ALA A 538 -31.01 -12.70 -8.78
N GLU A 539 -32.18 -12.03 -8.90
CA GLU A 539 -33.06 -11.80 -7.76
C GLU A 539 -33.30 -13.14 -7.03
N PRO A 540 -33.26 -13.18 -5.70
CA PRO A 540 -33.77 -14.35 -5.01
C PRO A 540 -35.24 -14.46 -5.40
N LYS A 541 -35.61 -15.55 -6.10
CA LYS A 541 -36.98 -15.87 -6.43
C LYS A 541 -37.77 -15.82 -5.13
N ARG A 542 -38.64 -14.83 -4.97
CA ARG A 542 -39.71 -14.86 -3.99
C ARG A 542 -40.60 -16.02 -4.40
N ASN A 543 -40.59 -17.07 -3.63
CA ASN A 543 -41.60 -18.11 -3.77
C ASN A 543 -42.96 -17.45 -3.49
N SER A 544 -43.78 -17.46 -4.55
CA SER A 544 -45.22 -17.18 -4.46
C SER A 544 -45.93 -18.40 -3.90
N ASP A 545 -45.81 -18.63 -2.61
CA ASP A 545 -46.76 -19.52 -1.92
C ASP A 545 -47.01 -18.95 -0.51
N GLY A 546 -48.13 -18.19 -0.46
CA GLY A 546 -48.72 -17.82 0.80
C GLY A 546 -49.29 -19.06 1.45
N VAL A 547 -48.73 -19.45 2.59
CA VAL A 547 -49.43 -20.24 3.57
C VAL A 547 -49.04 -19.68 4.93
N GLU A 548 -49.99 -19.01 5.58
CA GLU A 548 -50.06 -18.83 7.03
C GLU A 548 -50.07 -20.21 7.69
N ALA A 549 -49.18 -20.45 8.63
CA ALA A 549 -49.36 -21.54 9.58
C ALA A 549 -49.18 -21.00 11.00
N LYS A 550 -50.20 -21.24 11.80
CA LYS A 550 -50.45 -20.88 13.19
C LYS A 550 -49.28 -21.06 14.15
#